data_ee105b8d6efb1345f32183f1421ee700
#
_entry.id   ee105b8d6efb1345f32183f1421ee700
#
_cell.length_a   1.000
_cell.length_b   1.000
_cell.length_c   1.000
_cell.angle_alpha   90.00
_cell.angle_beta   90.00
_cell.angle_gamma   90.00
#
_symmetry.space_group_name_H-M   'P 1'
#
loop_
_entity.id
_entity.type
_entity.pdbx_description
1 polymer ?
#
loop_
_entity_poly.entity_id
_entity_poly.type
_entity_poly.pdbx_seq_one_letter_code
_entity_poly.pdbx_strand_id
1 'polypeptide(L)'
;MAIDSLEAIPVGGTTQWIRVRGVDAANPVLLLIQQGPGLPMINETRRFDHLLSLEQAFTVIYWDQRGCGRSLRRMKDRDSISVERMAGDTVSLLDFLRDRFGGKTYVAGFSFGATLGAHAAAQRPDLVATLVAVGMDIDGTAAANAAYDFALAAARQCGNRRATRQLEAIGPPPHLTAKQFTTRVRWATNFGGVTTSETYATLARGLIASLVRSPDYSAADIVRTVRGISATQAALLPELATMDLARTLPRLKVPVVMVQGRHDQVAPGEAAERYAGALQAPGKRLVWFENSAHTPHLEEPGKFRDLLIGIRASQLAST
;
A
#
# COMPACT_ATOMS: atom_id res chain seq x y z
N MET A 1 -26.06 -11.27 5.05
CA MET A 1 -25.71 -11.41 6.48
C MET A 1 -24.42 -10.68 6.76
N ALA A 2 -24.34 -9.98 7.91
CA ALA A 2 -23.11 -9.32 8.32
C ALA A 2 -21.96 -10.32 8.50
N ILE A 3 -20.75 -9.93 8.17
CA ILE A 3 -19.54 -10.71 8.36
C ILE A 3 -18.49 -9.89 9.12
N ASP A 4 -17.91 -10.50 10.15
CA ASP A 4 -16.82 -9.94 10.95
C ASP A 4 -15.97 -11.10 11.48
N SER A 5 -14.90 -11.42 10.78
CA SER A 5 -14.03 -12.56 11.12
C SER A 5 -12.55 -12.27 10.95
N LEU A 6 -11.74 -12.91 11.79
CA LEU A 6 -10.28 -12.92 11.71
C LEU A 6 -9.83 -14.34 11.40
N GLU A 7 -9.16 -14.53 10.28
CA GLU A 7 -8.90 -15.85 9.72
C GLU A 7 -7.44 -16.06 9.36
N ALA A 8 -6.98 -17.29 9.62
CA ALA A 8 -5.70 -17.78 9.14
C ALA A 8 -5.94 -18.66 7.91
N ILE A 9 -5.43 -18.25 6.76
CA ILE A 9 -5.68 -18.90 5.47
C ILE A 9 -4.38 -19.33 4.80
N PRO A 10 -4.39 -20.42 3.99
CA PRO A 10 -3.24 -20.81 3.19
C PRO A 10 -3.11 -19.87 1.99
N VAL A 11 -2.01 -19.14 1.89
CA VAL A 11 -1.70 -18.24 0.77
C VAL A 11 -0.23 -18.43 0.39
N GLY A 12 0.05 -18.72 -0.88
CA GLY A 12 1.41 -18.80 -1.40
C GLY A 12 2.34 -19.75 -0.64
N GLY A 13 1.80 -20.89 -0.16
CA GLY A 13 2.55 -21.91 0.57
C GLY A 13 2.82 -21.58 2.05
N THR A 14 2.24 -20.51 2.58
CA THR A 14 2.33 -20.13 4.00
C THR A 14 0.96 -19.84 4.59
N THR A 15 0.88 -19.76 5.92
CA THR A 15 -0.33 -19.27 6.58
C THR A 15 -0.26 -17.75 6.68
N GLN A 16 -1.22 -17.06 6.07
CA GLN A 16 -1.36 -15.61 6.18
C GLN A 16 -2.70 -15.26 6.85
N TRP A 17 -2.81 -14.04 7.33
CA TRP A 17 -3.98 -13.61 8.09
C TRP A 17 -4.75 -12.54 7.35
N ILE A 18 -6.09 -12.71 7.35
CA ILE A 18 -7.03 -11.71 6.86
C ILE A 18 -8.04 -11.35 7.94
N ARG A 19 -8.52 -10.11 7.92
CA ARG A 19 -9.71 -9.66 8.62
C ARG A 19 -10.78 -9.37 7.57
N VAL A 20 -11.95 -9.95 7.72
CA VAL A 20 -13.09 -9.76 6.83
C VAL A 20 -14.14 -8.93 7.54
N ARG A 21 -14.62 -7.85 6.89
CA ARG A 21 -15.62 -6.93 7.44
C ARG A 21 -16.67 -6.58 6.40
N GLY A 22 -17.95 -6.70 6.73
CA GLY A 22 -19.04 -6.27 5.85
C GLY A 22 -20.39 -6.35 6.54
N VAL A 23 -21.26 -5.39 6.27
CA VAL A 23 -22.65 -5.43 6.77
C VAL A 23 -23.48 -6.47 6.02
N ASP A 24 -23.07 -6.81 4.80
CA ASP A 24 -23.65 -7.88 4.01
C ASP A 24 -22.55 -8.61 3.21
N ALA A 25 -22.43 -9.92 3.45
CA ALA A 25 -21.47 -10.78 2.75
C ALA A 25 -21.77 -10.92 1.24
N ALA A 26 -22.96 -10.53 0.78
CA ALA A 26 -23.31 -10.46 -0.63
C ALA A 26 -22.77 -9.20 -1.32
N ASN A 27 -22.26 -8.22 -0.57
CA ASN A 27 -21.58 -7.07 -1.16
C ASN A 27 -20.31 -7.51 -1.92
N PRO A 28 -19.92 -6.81 -3.01
CA PRO A 28 -18.71 -7.12 -3.73
C PRO A 28 -17.48 -7.04 -2.83
N VAL A 29 -16.50 -7.88 -3.10
CA VAL A 29 -15.26 -7.95 -2.31
C VAL A 29 -14.33 -6.80 -2.67
N LEU A 30 -13.78 -6.13 -1.65
CA LEU A 30 -12.72 -5.13 -1.75
C LEU A 30 -11.50 -5.61 -0.97
N LEU A 31 -10.43 -5.94 -1.67
CA LEU A 31 -9.13 -6.27 -1.06
C LEU A 31 -8.31 -4.99 -0.88
N LEU A 32 -7.88 -4.74 0.36
CA LEU A 32 -6.96 -3.68 0.71
C LEU A 32 -5.54 -4.23 0.84
N ILE A 33 -4.61 -3.72 0.02
CA ILE A 33 -3.20 -4.12 0.04
C ILE A 33 -2.37 -2.96 0.60
N GLN A 34 -1.80 -3.18 1.79
CA GLN A 34 -1.12 -2.14 2.56
C GLN A 34 0.14 -1.61 1.86
N GLN A 35 0.43 -0.36 2.17
CA GLN A 35 1.70 0.29 1.83
C GLN A 35 2.87 -0.37 2.59
N GLY A 36 4.04 -0.09 2.21
CA GLY A 36 5.20 -0.63 2.91
C GLY A 36 6.41 -0.58 2.04
N PRO A 37 7.30 -1.54 2.18
CA PRO A 37 7.10 -2.95 2.59
C PRO A 37 7.06 -3.18 4.10
N GLY A 38 6.34 -4.24 4.49
CA GLY A 38 6.36 -4.78 5.84
C GLY A 38 5.38 -4.17 6.85
N LEU A 39 4.53 -3.22 6.43
CA LEU A 39 3.50 -2.68 7.31
C LEU A 39 2.27 -3.61 7.36
N PRO A 40 1.66 -3.81 8.55
CA PRO A 40 0.44 -4.60 8.70
C PRO A 40 -0.80 -3.81 8.26
N MET A 41 -1.90 -4.51 7.95
CA MET A 41 -3.17 -3.91 7.53
C MET A 41 -4.31 -4.17 8.51
N ILE A 42 -4.31 -5.31 9.18
CA ILE A 42 -5.39 -5.68 10.10
C ILE A 42 -5.54 -4.70 11.28
N ASN A 43 -4.44 -4.10 11.74
CA ASN A 43 -4.46 -3.08 12.80
C ASN A 43 -5.19 -1.79 12.39
N GLU A 44 -5.32 -1.52 11.09
CA GLU A 44 -5.98 -0.33 10.57
C GLU A 44 -7.51 -0.48 10.46
N THR A 45 -8.07 -1.68 10.68
CA THR A 45 -9.50 -1.97 10.50
C THR A 45 -10.40 -0.92 11.17
N ARG A 46 -10.19 -0.62 12.46
CA ARG A 46 -11.00 0.37 13.20
C ARG A 46 -10.86 1.78 12.65
N ARG A 47 -9.66 2.14 12.17
CA ARG A 47 -9.41 3.46 11.57
C ARG A 47 -10.14 3.59 10.25
N PHE A 48 -10.09 2.56 9.41
CA PHE A 48 -10.78 2.55 8.12
C PHE A 48 -12.30 2.50 8.29
N ASP A 49 -12.82 1.69 9.23
CA ASP A 49 -14.25 1.68 9.56
C ASP A 49 -14.73 3.08 9.96
N HIS A 50 -13.97 3.78 10.82
CA HIS A 50 -14.33 5.13 11.27
C HIS A 50 -14.21 6.19 10.17
N LEU A 51 -13.16 6.16 9.36
CA LEU A 51 -12.88 7.20 8.36
C LEU A 51 -13.61 6.97 7.05
N LEU A 52 -13.76 5.71 6.62
CA LEU A 52 -14.17 5.35 5.28
C LEU A 52 -15.50 4.60 5.24
N SER A 53 -15.86 3.89 6.32
CA SER A 53 -17.10 3.07 6.41
C SER A 53 -17.32 2.18 5.17
N LEU A 54 -16.24 1.60 4.62
CA LEU A 54 -16.28 0.81 3.38
C LEU A 54 -17.08 -0.49 3.53
N GLU A 55 -17.19 -1.02 4.77
CA GLU A 55 -17.98 -2.21 5.11
C GLU A 55 -19.49 -2.05 4.84
N GLN A 56 -19.96 -0.80 4.68
CA GLN A 56 -21.33 -0.53 4.27
C GLN A 56 -21.59 -0.86 2.79
N ALA A 57 -20.57 -0.75 1.97
CA ALA A 57 -20.67 -0.92 0.52
C ALA A 57 -19.95 -2.17 -0.01
N PHE A 58 -19.01 -2.73 0.74
CA PHE A 58 -18.17 -3.85 0.33
C PHE A 58 -18.04 -4.89 1.44
N THR A 59 -17.69 -6.12 1.05
CA THR A 59 -17.03 -7.07 1.92
C THR A 59 -15.53 -6.76 1.88
N VAL A 60 -15.02 -6.07 2.91
CA VAL A 60 -13.66 -5.53 2.95
C VAL A 60 -12.70 -6.56 3.53
N ILE A 61 -11.60 -6.80 2.83
CA ILE A 61 -10.53 -7.71 3.23
C ILE A 61 -9.30 -6.89 3.63
N TYR A 62 -8.95 -6.91 4.90
CA TYR A 62 -7.71 -6.39 5.46
C TYR A 62 -6.71 -7.52 5.56
N TRP A 63 -5.58 -7.42 4.89
CA TRP A 63 -4.62 -8.51 4.75
C TRP A 63 -3.25 -8.16 5.33
N ASP A 64 -2.84 -8.92 6.33
CA ASP A 64 -1.44 -8.93 6.75
C ASP A 64 -0.65 -9.81 5.79
N GLN A 65 0.11 -9.17 4.92
CA GLN A 65 0.89 -9.82 3.86
C GLN A 65 2.04 -10.65 4.44
N ARG A 66 2.65 -11.47 3.60
CA ARG A 66 3.94 -12.12 3.89
C ARG A 66 4.93 -11.11 4.48
N GLY A 67 5.59 -11.48 5.55
CA GLY A 67 6.61 -10.63 6.17
C GLY A 67 6.09 -9.53 7.10
N CYS A 68 4.76 -9.44 7.33
CA CYS A 68 4.20 -8.42 8.23
C CYS A 68 3.13 -8.96 9.18
N GLY A 69 2.83 -8.18 10.20
CA GLY A 69 1.73 -8.41 11.11
C GLY A 69 1.66 -9.82 11.69
N ARG A 70 0.46 -10.36 11.71
CA ARG A 70 0.19 -11.73 12.21
C ARG A 70 0.78 -12.80 11.28
N SER A 71 0.96 -12.52 10.01
CA SER A 71 1.50 -13.47 9.03
C SER A 71 2.98 -13.80 9.28
N LEU A 72 3.70 -12.98 10.05
CA LEU A 72 5.05 -13.30 10.56
C LEU A 72 5.11 -14.49 11.52
N ARG A 73 4.01 -14.89 12.14
CA ARG A 73 4.00 -15.97 13.15
C ARG A 73 4.51 -17.30 12.61
N ARG A 74 4.23 -17.61 11.36
CA ARG A 74 4.52 -18.92 10.75
C ARG A 74 5.49 -18.85 9.57
N MET A 75 6.09 -17.70 9.34
CA MET A 75 7.09 -17.55 8.30
C MET A 75 8.41 -18.20 8.76
N LYS A 76 8.75 -19.33 8.14
CA LYS A 76 9.97 -20.10 8.45
C LYS A 76 11.19 -19.58 7.71
N ASP A 77 10.99 -19.01 6.53
CA ASP A 77 12.04 -18.56 5.63
C ASP A 77 11.83 -17.09 5.27
N ARG A 78 12.77 -16.23 5.71
CA ARG A 78 12.77 -14.79 5.39
C ARG A 78 13.32 -14.50 4.00
N ASP A 79 14.09 -15.42 3.43
CA ASP A 79 14.64 -15.30 2.07
C ASP A 79 13.55 -15.50 1.00
N SER A 80 12.34 -15.90 1.43
CA SER A 80 11.17 -16.01 0.55
C SER A 80 10.43 -14.69 0.28
N ILE A 81 10.97 -13.54 0.72
CA ILE A 81 10.35 -12.22 0.48
C ILE A 81 10.96 -11.63 -0.78
N SER A 82 10.17 -11.56 -1.85
CA SER A 82 10.47 -10.89 -3.12
C SER A 82 9.20 -10.28 -3.70
N VAL A 83 9.33 -9.32 -4.62
CA VAL A 83 8.17 -8.73 -5.32
C VAL A 83 7.37 -9.80 -6.05
N GLU A 84 8.05 -10.70 -6.77
CA GLU A 84 7.41 -11.81 -7.48
C GLU A 84 6.61 -12.73 -6.53
N ARG A 85 7.21 -13.11 -5.40
CA ARG A 85 6.55 -13.97 -4.41
C ARG A 85 5.33 -13.32 -3.80
N MET A 86 5.43 -12.04 -3.44
CA MET A 86 4.31 -11.30 -2.85
C MET A 86 3.20 -11.01 -3.87
N ALA A 87 3.53 -10.80 -5.15
CA ALA A 87 2.56 -10.74 -6.23
C ALA A 87 1.84 -12.08 -6.43
N GLY A 88 2.56 -13.20 -6.38
CA GLY A 88 1.99 -14.55 -6.38
C GLY A 88 1.08 -14.83 -5.17
N ASP A 89 1.44 -14.34 -3.98
CA ASP A 89 0.57 -14.40 -2.80
C ASP A 89 -0.74 -13.60 -3.03
N THR A 90 -0.63 -12.43 -3.68
CA THR A 90 -1.82 -11.62 -4.01
C THR A 90 -2.75 -12.38 -4.96
N VAL A 91 -2.20 -13.04 -5.98
CA VAL A 91 -2.97 -13.92 -6.88
C VAL A 91 -3.63 -15.06 -6.12
N SER A 92 -2.89 -15.75 -5.25
CA SER A 92 -3.43 -16.85 -4.44
C SER A 92 -4.57 -16.39 -3.51
N LEU A 93 -4.45 -15.19 -2.94
CA LEU A 93 -5.51 -14.60 -2.13
C LEU A 93 -6.74 -14.24 -2.99
N LEU A 94 -6.55 -13.68 -4.17
CA LEU A 94 -7.65 -13.36 -5.08
C LEU A 94 -8.40 -14.62 -5.55
N ASP A 95 -7.70 -15.72 -5.82
CA ASP A 95 -8.34 -17.02 -6.13
C ASP A 95 -9.17 -17.51 -4.93
N PHE A 96 -8.61 -17.48 -3.71
CA PHE A 96 -9.34 -17.83 -2.49
C PHE A 96 -10.61 -16.98 -2.29
N LEU A 97 -10.52 -15.67 -2.52
CA LEU A 97 -11.65 -14.76 -2.37
C LEU A 97 -12.74 -15.02 -3.42
N ARG A 98 -12.36 -15.29 -4.67
CA ARG A 98 -13.30 -15.70 -5.73
C ARG A 98 -14.03 -16.99 -5.36
N ASP A 99 -13.31 -18.00 -4.88
CA ASP A 99 -13.89 -19.30 -4.54
C ASP A 99 -14.85 -19.19 -3.34
N ARG A 100 -14.59 -18.25 -2.42
CA ARG A 100 -15.41 -18.06 -1.22
C ARG A 100 -16.61 -17.14 -1.44
N PHE A 101 -16.45 -16.04 -2.13
CA PHE A 101 -17.48 -14.99 -2.25
C PHE A 101 -18.08 -14.88 -3.66
N GLY A 102 -17.46 -15.52 -4.64
CA GLY A 102 -17.82 -15.39 -6.04
C GLY A 102 -17.39 -14.05 -6.66
N GLY A 103 -17.42 -14.01 -8.00
CA GLY A 103 -17.15 -12.79 -8.76
C GLY A 103 -15.69 -12.31 -8.75
N LYS A 104 -15.50 -11.13 -9.30
CA LYS A 104 -14.20 -10.44 -9.33
C LYS A 104 -14.05 -9.54 -8.12
N THR A 105 -12.82 -9.39 -7.64
CA THR A 105 -12.46 -8.55 -6.49
C THR A 105 -12.05 -7.16 -6.93
N TYR A 106 -12.57 -6.11 -6.27
CA TYR A 106 -11.99 -4.77 -6.33
C TYR A 106 -10.70 -4.76 -5.52
N VAL A 107 -9.63 -4.24 -6.09
CA VAL A 107 -8.32 -4.19 -5.42
C VAL A 107 -7.93 -2.74 -5.20
N ALA A 108 -7.80 -2.33 -3.94
CA ALA A 108 -7.23 -1.03 -3.57
C ALA A 108 -5.87 -1.24 -2.93
N GLY A 109 -4.83 -0.92 -3.68
CA GLY A 109 -3.43 -1.01 -3.22
C GLY A 109 -2.88 0.38 -2.90
N PHE A 110 -2.09 0.44 -1.82
CA PHE A 110 -1.45 1.68 -1.36
C PHE A 110 0.06 1.57 -1.55
N SER A 111 0.68 2.54 -2.25
CA SER A 111 2.13 2.57 -2.49
C SER A 111 2.62 1.23 -3.07
N PHE A 112 3.55 0.55 -2.44
CA PHE A 112 4.00 -0.80 -2.81
C PHE A 112 2.86 -1.81 -2.95
N GLY A 113 1.80 -1.68 -2.15
CA GLY A 113 0.59 -2.50 -2.29
C GLY A 113 -0.12 -2.30 -3.64
N ALA A 114 -0.07 -1.10 -4.21
CA ALA A 114 -0.61 -0.83 -5.55
C ALA A 114 0.23 -1.53 -6.63
N THR A 115 1.54 -1.55 -6.46
CA THR A 115 2.46 -2.31 -7.34
C THR A 115 2.15 -3.79 -7.32
N LEU A 116 1.95 -4.39 -6.14
CA LEU A 116 1.54 -5.81 -6.01
C LEU A 116 0.18 -6.07 -6.66
N GLY A 117 -0.79 -5.18 -6.45
CA GLY A 117 -2.09 -5.23 -7.11
C GLY A 117 -1.99 -5.18 -8.63
N ALA A 118 -1.11 -4.35 -9.18
CA ALA A 118 -0.86 -4.25 -10.62
C ALA A 118 -0.24 -5.54 -11.19
N HIS A 119 0.75 -6.12 -10.51
CA HIS A 119 1.32 -7.42 -10.90
C HIS A 119 0.28 -8.55 -10.86
N ALA A 120 -0.56 -8.61 -9.83
CA ALA A 120 -1.63 -9.59 -9.73
C ALA A 120 -2.69 -9.41 -10.84
N ALA A 121 -3.08 -8.16 -11.12
CA ALA A 121 -4.02 -7.83 -12.20
C ALA A 121 -3.48 -8.16 -13.60
N ALA A 122 -2.16 -8.05 -13.80
CA ALA A 122 -1.51 -8.47 -15.04
C ALA A 122 -1.51 -10.00 -15.21
N GLN A 123 -1.25 -10.75 -14.13
CA GLN A 123 -1.21 -12.21 -14.14
C GLN A 123 -2.60 -12.82 -14.24
N ARG A 124 -3.58 -12.30 -13.49
CA ARG A 124 -4.94 -12.85 -13.37
C ARG A 124 -6.01 -11.75 -13.50
N PRO A 125 -6.16 -11.19 -14.71
CA PRO A 125 -7.17 -10.16 -14.97
C PRO A 125 -8.62 -10.66 -14.81
N ASP A 126 -8.81 -11.97 -14.86
CA ASP A 126 -10.09 -12.64 -14.59
C ASP A 126 -10.55 -12.51 -13.13
N LEU A 127 -9.64 -12.26 -12.19
CA LEU A 127 -9.92 -12.14 -10.76
C LEU A 127 -10.17 -10.70 -10.30
N VAL A 128 -9.74 -9.70 -11.07
CA VAL A 128 -9.77 -8.29 -10.67
C VAL A 128 -10.86 -7.54 -11.41
N ALA A 129 -11.78 -6.91 -10.66
CA ALA A 129 -12.84 -6.07 -11.20
C ALA A 129 -12.28 -4.70 -11.63
N THR A 130 -11.56 -4.05 -10.73
CA THR A 130 -10.87 -2.77 -10.96
C THR A 130 -9.66 -2.71 -10.02
N LEU A 131 -8.55 -2.17 -10.52
CA LEU A 131 -7.41 -1.79 -9.70
C LEU A 131 -7.50 -0.31 -9.34
N VAL A 132 -7.52 0.00 -8.04
CA VAL A 132 -7.38 1.36 -7.50
C VAL A 132 -5.98 1.47 -6.92
N ALA A 133 -5.10 2.18 -7.59
CA ALA A 133 -3.68 2.29 -7.28
C ALA A 133 -3.39 3.66 -6.64
N VAL A 134 -3.16 3.68 -5.33
CA VAL A 134 -2.99 4.90 -4.53
C VAL A 134 -1.52 5.15 -4.24
N GLY A 135 -0.98 6.28 -4.71
CA GLY A 135 0.43 6.64 -4.53
C GLY A 135 1.38 5.53 -4.99
N MET A 136 1.12 4.95 -6.16
CA MET A 136 1.78 3.73 -6.63
C MET A 136 3.27 3.95 -6.89
N ASP A 137 4.11 3.04 -6.39
CA ASP A 137 5.52 2.97 -6.74
C ASP A 137 5.67 2.51 -8.19
N ILE A 138 6.05 3.43 -9.08
CA ILE A 138 6.16 3.20 -10.54
C ILE A 138 7.60 3.06 -10.98
N ASP A 139 8.45 3.98 -10.53
CA ASP A 139 9.87 4.07 -10.85
C ASP A 139 10.65 4.27 -9.55
N GLY A 140 11.30 3.21 -9.10
CA GLY A 140 12.01 3.20 -7.83
C GLY A 140 13.20 4.14 -7.77
N THR A 141 13.90 4.33 -8.90
CA THR A 141 15.03 5.26 -9.01
C THR A 141 14.53 6.70 -8.93
N ALA A 142 13.51 7.06 -9.73
CA ALA A 142 12.94 8.41 -9.74
C ALA A 142 12.34 8.76 -8.39
N ALA A 143 11.58 7.84 -7.78
CA ALA A 143 10.98 7.99 -6.46
C ALA A 143 12.01 8.21 -5.35
N ALA A 144 13.10 7.43 -5.37
CA ALA A 144 14.16 7.56 -4.38
C ALA A 144 14.89 8.91 -4.49
N ASN A 145 15.21 9.35 -5.71
CA ASN A 145 15.85 10.64 -5.97
C ASN A 145 14.96 11.79 -5.56
N ALA A 146 13.68 11.81 -6.01
CA ALA A 146 12.74 12.88 -5.66
C ALA A 146 12.57 13.05 -4.15
N ALA A 147 12.37 11.95 -3.41
CA ALA A 147 12.24 12.00 -1.96
C ALA A 147 13.51 12.47 -1.24
N TYR A 148 14.69 12.11 -1.76
CA TYR A 148 15.97 12.54 -1.20
C TYR A 148 16.23 14.03 -1.46
N ASP A 149 16.07 14.46 -2.71
CA ASP A 149 16.31 15.84 -3.13
C ASP A 149 15.34 16.81 -2.45
N PHE A 150 14.06 16.44 -2.38
CA PHE A 150 13.05 17.18 -1.61
C PHE A 150 13.46 17.34 -0.15
N ALA A 151 13.78 16.21 0.52
CA ALA A 151 14.12 16.25 1.94
C ALA A 151 15.39 17.07 2.22
N LEU A 152 16.40 16.97 1.38
CA LEU A 152 17.67 17.70 1.52
C LEU A 152 17.47 19.20 1.24
N ALA A 153 16.72 19.57 0.19
CA ALA A 153 16.39 20.95 -0.13
C ALA A 153 15.59 21.60 1.01
N ALA A 154 14.54 20.94 1.50
CA ALA A 154 13.74 21.43 2.62
C ALA A 154 14.57 21.60 3.92
N ALA A 155 15.45 20.62 4.20
CA ALA A 155 16.35 20.69 5.36
C ALA A 155 17.27 21.91 5.31
N ARG A 156 17.84 22.20 4.15
CA ARG A 156 18.73 23.36 3.92
C ARG A 156 17.94 24.67 4.00
N GLN A 157 16.77 24.72 3.37
CA GLN A 157 15.93 25.91 3.34
C GLN A 157 15.47 26.34 4.75
N CYS A 158 15.08 25.38 5.60
CA CYS A 158 14.66 25.70 6.99
C CYS A 158 15.82 25.73 8.01
N GLY A 159 17.07 25.57 7.58
CA GLY A 159 18.26 25.60 8.44
C GLY A 159 18.36 24.42 9.41
N ASN A 160 17.74 23.26 9.09
CA ASN A 160 17.77 22.08 9.95
C ASN A 160 19.10 21.32 9.81
N ARG A 161 20.11 21.74 10.57
CA ARG A 161 21.46 21.17 10.55
C ARG A 161 21.49 19.65 10.82
N ARG A 162 20.58 19.14 11.67
CA ARG A 162 20.51 17.70 11.96
C ARG A 162 20.02 16.91 10.75
N ALA A 163 18.97 17.38 10.09
CA ALA A 163 18.44 16.76 8.89
C ALA A 163 19.48 16.77 7.78
N THR A 164 20.06 17.94 7.48
CA THR A 164 21.09 18.10 6.45
C THR A 164 22.25 17.12 6.66
N ARG A 165 22.84 17.11 7.88
CA ARG A 165 23.95 16.18 8.19
C ARG A 165 23.55 14.70 8.02
N GLN A 166 22.33 14.30 8.43
CA GLN A 166 21.90 12.91 8.32
C GLN A 166 21.62 12.50 6.87
N LEU A 167 21.06 13.39 6.06
CA LEU A 167 20.81 13.14 4.64
C LEU A 167 22.14 13.10 3.86
N GLU A 168 23.03 14.04 4.09
CA GLU A 168 24.37 14.05 3.47
C GLU A 168 25.18 12.79 3.85
N ALA A 169 25.04 12.31 5.09
CA ALA A 169 25.73 11.09 5.56
C ALA A 169 25.24 9.80 4.89
N ILE A 170 23.98 9.73 4.45
CA ILE A 170 23.48 8.58 3.68
C ILE A 170 23.79 8.71 2.18
N GLY A 171 24.10 9.92 1.70
CA GLY A 171 24.36 10.24 0.30
C GLY A 171 23.13 10.14 -0.60
N PRO A 172 23.30 10.37 -1.91
CA PRO A 172 22.23 10.18 -2.89
C PRO A 172 21.86 8.68 -3.06
N PRO A 173 20.63 8.37 -3.54
CA PRO A 173 20.25 7.00 -3.88
C PRO A 173 21.20 6.35 -4.89
N PRO A 174 21.25 4.98 -4.95
CA PRO A 174 20.30 4.04 -4.37
C PRO A 174 20.50 3.79 -2.87
N HIS A 175 19.39 3.74 -2.13
CA HIS A 175 19.39 3.42 -0.70
C HIS A 175 18.99 1.94 -0.49
N LEU A 176 20.00 1.09 -0.32
CA LEU A 176 19.85 -0.36 -0.27
C LEU A 176 19.79 -0.93 1.16
N THR A 177 19.97 -0.08 2.18
CA THR A 177 19.86 -0.50 3.56
C THR A 177 18.64 0.10 4.24
N ALA A 178 18.02 -0.64 5.16
CA ALA A 178 16.88 -0.15 5.94
C ALA A 178 17.17 1.17 6.67
N LYS A 179 18.43 1.39 7.12
CA LYS A 179 18.85 2.64 7.77
C LYS A 179 18.81 3.83 6.79
N GLN A 180 19.34 3.68 5.59
CA GLN A 180 19.32 4.73 4.56
C GLN A 180 17.89 5.04 4.15
N PHE A 181 17.10 4.01 3.82
CA PHE A 181 15.69 4.14 3.48
C PHE A 181 14.90 4.88 4.58
N THR A 182 15.00 4.40 5.83
CA THR A 182 14.28 5.01 6.96
C THR A 182 14.72 6.47 7.21
N THR A 183 16.02 6.80 7.02
CA THR A 183 16.50 8.17 7.17
C THR A 183 15.89 9.09 6.13
N ARG A 184 15.87 8.68 4.85
CA ARG A 184 15.23 9.42 3.76
C ARG A 184 13.74 9.63 4.03
N VAL A 185 12.99 8.54 4.29
CA VAL A 185 11.54 8.59 4.54
C VAL A 185 11.21 9.44 5.76
N ARG A 186 12.00 9.33 6.84
CA ARG A 186 11.81 10.18 8.03
C ARG A 186 11.85 11.65 7.70
N TRP A 187 12.84 12.09 6.95
CA TRP A 187 12.99 13.51 6.66
C TRP A 187 12.02 13.97 5.58
N ALA A 188 11.74 13.15 4.58
CA ALA A 188 10.65 13.43 3.63
C ALA A 188 9.30 13.59 4.36
N THR A 189 8.99 12.71 5.32
CA THR A 189 7.78 12.81 6.14
C THR A 189 7.76 14.09 6.97
N ASN A 190 8.87 14.39 7.67
CA ASN A 190 8.92 15.55 8.56
C ASN A 190 8.81 16.89 7.82
N PHE A 191 9.03 16.89 6.51
CA PHE A 191 8.88 18.08 5.66
C PHE A 191 7.62 18.04 4.79
N GLY A 192 6.67 17.11 5.06
CA GLY A 192 5.36 17.09 4.41
C GLY A 192 5.26 16.26 3.14
N GLY A 193 6.30 15.53 2.75
CA GLY A 193 6.33 14.76 1.50
C GLY A 193 5.63 13.40 1.55
N VAL A 194 5.31 12.87 2.74
CA VAL A 194 4.55 11.62 2.94
C VAL A 194 3.12 11.91 3.40
N THR A 195 2.97 12.88 4.27
CA THR A 195 1.68 13.40 4.76
C THR A 195 1.85 14.88 5.03
N THR A 196 0.82 15.65 4.75
CA THR A 196 0.86 17.13 4.89
C THR A 196 0.80 17.60 6.34
N SER A 197 0.34 16.75 7.26
CA SER A 197 0.01 17.14 8.64
C SER A 197 0.77 16.41 9.74
N GLU A 198 1.41 15.25 9.41
CA GLU A 198 2.03 14.41 10.43
C GLU A 198 3.56 14.33 10.30
N THR A 199 4.23 14.16 11.43
CA THR A 199 5.66 13.86 11.47
C THR A 199 5.90 12.34 11.45
N TYR A 200 7.12 11.92 11.12
CA TYR A 200 7.51 10.51 11.22
C TYR A 200 7.30 9.94 12.62
N ALA A 201 7.53 10.74 13.66
CA ALA A 201 7.34 10.31 15.04
C ALA A 201 5.85 10.12 15.40
N THR A 202 4.96 10.96 14.85
CA THR A 202 3.49 10.79 15.04
C THR A 202 2.98 9.58 14.30
N LEU A 203 3.43 9.34 13.06
CA LEU A 203 3.10 8.12 12.31
C LEU A 203 3.58 6.84 13.02
N ALA A 204 4.83 6.83 13.50
CA ALA A 204 5.37 5.68 14.23
C ALA A 204 4.60 5.41 15.53
N ARG A 205 4.25 6.45 16.29
CA ARG A 205 3.40 6.33 17.48
C ARG A 205 2.00 5.86 17.13
N GLY A 206 1.43 6.36 16.04
CA GLY A 206 0.13 5.93 15.53
C GLY A 206 0.10 4.45 15.21
N LEU A 207 1.13 3.93 14.52
CA LEU A 207 1.28 2.51 14.21
C LEU A 207 1.34 1.65 15.50
N ILE A 208 2.16 2.02 16.47
CA ILE A 208 2.23 1.29 17.75
C ILE A 208 0.88 1.35 18.48
N ALA A 209 0.25 2.52 18.52
CA ALA A 209 -1.04 2.69 19.17
C ALA A 209 -2.15 1.87 18.50
N SER A 210 -2.18 1.79 17.15
CA SER A 210 -3.15 0.97 16.41
C SER A 210 -2.95 -0.52 16.70
N LEU A 211 -1.71 -1.00 16.72
CA LEU A 211 -1.37 -2.38 17.09
C LEU A 211 -1.80 -2.72 18.53
N VAL A 212 -1.50 -1.84 19.50
CA VAL A 212 -1.85 -2.06 20.91
C VAL A 212 -3.37 -2.03 21.14
N ARG A 213 -4.08 -1.17 20.42
CA ARG A 213 -5.56 -1.05 20.55
C ARG A 213 -6.32 -2.10 19.76
N SER A 214 -5.67 -2.76 18.81
CA SER A 214 -6.30 -3.80 18.02
C SER A 214 -6.48 -5.07 18.85
N PRO A 215 -7.71 -5.63 18.94
CA PRO A 215 -7.95 -6.90 19.64
C PRO A 215 -7.34 -8.08 18.89
N ASP A 216 -6.91 -7.87 17.66
CA ASP A 216 -6.41 -8.90 16.76
C ASP A 216 -4.93 -9.21 16.96
N TYR A 217 -4.17 -8.38 17.73
CA TYR A 217 -2.74 -8.56 17.97
C TYR A 217 -2.42 -8.84 19.43
N SER A 218 -1.66 -9.90 19.67
CA SER A 218 -1.04 -10.14 20.98
C SER A 218 0.23 -9.27 21.14
N ALA A 219 0.71 -9.08 22.37
CA ALA A 219 1.97 -8.40 22.64
C ALA A 219 3.16 -9.00 21.86
N ALA A 220 3.16 -10.33 21.68
CA ALA A 220 4.18 -11.03 20.90
C ALA A 220 4.08 -10.68 19.39
N ASP A 221 2.87 -10.47 18.86
CA ASP A 221 2.68 -10.05 17.46
C ASP A 221 3.18 -8.64 17.25
N ILE A 222 2.94 -7.74 18.20
CA ILE A 222 3.42 -6.35 18.14
C ILE A 222 4.94 -6.33 18.03
N VAL A 223 5.63 -7.06 18.93
CA VAL A 223 7.10 -7.16 18.91
C VAL A 223 7.61 -7.76 17.60
N ARG A 224 6.96 -8.82 17.08
CA ARG A 224 7.32 -9.44 15.80
C ARG A 224 7.12 -8.47 14.65
N THR A 225 5.99 -7.77 14.61
CA THR A 225 5.67 -6.78 13.57
C THR A 225 6.73 -5.68 13.50
N VAL A 226 7.05 -5.06 14.64
CA VAL A 226 8.05 -3.99 14.69
C VAL A 226 9.43 -4.47 14.20
N ARG A 227 9.85 -5.67 14.60
CA ARG A 227 11.10 -6.28 14.13
C ARG A 227 11.03 -6.71 12.67
N GLY A 228 9.86 -7.17 12.21
CA GLY A 228 9.62 -7.64 10.85
C GLY A 228 9.70 -6.55 9.81
N ILE A 229 9.25 -5.33 10.12
CA ILE A 229 9.24 -4.20 9.18
C ILE A 229 10.63 -3.97 8.58
N SER A 230 11.66 -3.82 9.42
CA SER A 230 13.02 -3.59 8.93
C SER A 230 13.58 -4.76 8.14
N ALA A 231 13.24 -6.00 8.50
CA ALA A 231 13.69 -7.19 7.80
C ALA A 231 13.04 -7.32 6.41
N THR A 232 11.73 -7.07 6.32
CA THR A 232 10.98 -7.08 5.05
C THR A 232 11.46 -5.94 4.13
N GLN A 233 11.69 -4.75 4.69
CA GLN A 233 12.30 -3.65 3.94
C GLN A 233 13.66 -4.04 3.38
N ALA A 234 14.55 -4.58 4.20
CA ALA A 234 15.89 -4.97 3.76
C ALA A 234 15.86 -6.01 2.62
N ALA A 235 14.91 -6.94 2.65
CA ALA A 235 14.77 -7.94 1.60
C ALA A 235 14.31 -7.34 0.26
N LEU A 236 13.43 -6.34 0.28
CA LEU A 236 12.79 -5.79 -0.92
C LEU A 236 13.51 -4.57 -1.51
N LEU A 237 14.30 -3.82 -0.72
CA LEU A 237 14.96 -2.60 -1.19
C LEU A 237 15.79 -2.75 -2.46
N PRO A 238 16.55 -3.84 -2.69
CA PRO A 238 17.29 -4.03 -3.94
C PRO A 238 16.39 -4.10 -5.18
N GLU A 239 15.25 -4.80 -5.09
CA GLU A 239 14.28 -4.91 -6.18
C GLU A 239 13.56 -3.57 -6.40
N LEU A 240 13.12 -2.93 -5.32
CA LEU A 240 12.40 -1.65 -5.38
C LEU A 240 13.27 -0.53 -5.96
N ALA A 241 14.58 -0.52 -5.67
CA ALA A 241 15.49 0.49 -6.17
C ALA A 241 15.66 0.48 -7.70
N THR A 242 15.38 -0.65 -8.35
CA THR A 242 15.52 -0.83 -9.81
C THR A 242 14.18 -1.05 -10.52
N MET A 243 13.07 -0.95 -9.78
CA MET A 243 11.75 -1.16 -10.33
C MET A 243 11.37 -0.08 -11.34
N ASP A 244 10.79 -0.52 -12.46
CA ASP A 244 10.25 0.34 -13.52
C ASP A 244 9.00 -0.32 -14.10
N LEU A 245 7.83 0.12 -13.63
CA LEU A 245 6.54 -0.43 -14.08
C LEU A 245 6.18 0.03 -15.49
N ALA A 246 6.65 1.19 -15.93
CA ALA A 246 6.39 1.63 -17.31
C ALA A 246 7.01 0.65 -18.32
N ARG A 247 8.16 0.05 -17.97
CA ARG A 247 8.82 -0.95 -18.78
C ARG A 247 8.26 -2.35 -18.56
N THR A 248 7.97 -2.74 -17.30
CA THR A 248 7.61 -4.13 -16.97
C THR A 248 6.11 -4.41 -17.04
N LEU A 249 5.26 -3.42 -16.85
CA LEU A 249 3.80 -3.50 -16.90
C LEU A 249 3.18 -2.40 -17.79
N PRO A 250 3.53 -2.30 -19.08
CA PRO A 250 2.98 -1.28 -19.98
C PRO A 250 1.50 -1.50 -20.34
N ARG A 251 0.96 -2.68 -20.00
CA ARG A 251 -0.43 -3.08 -20.30
C ARG A 251 -1.07 -3.82 -19.14
N LEU A 252 -2.32 -3.42 -18.82
CA LEU A 252 -3.22 -4.15 -17.92
C LEU A 252 -4.54 -4.44 -18.64
N LYS A 253 -5.14 -5.60 -18.37
CA LYS A 253 -6.40 -6.03 -19.00
C LYS A 253 -7.63 -5.74 -18.11
N VAL A 254 -7.47 -4.90 -17.10
CA VAL A 254 -8.50 -4.49 -16.15
C VAL A 254 -8.61 -2.97 -16.12
N PRO A 255 -9.75 -2.39 -15.73
CA PRO A 255 -9.84 -0.97 -15.45
C PRO A 255 -8.88 -0.54 -14.33
N VAL A 256 -8.24 0.63 -14.50
CA VAL A 256 -7.28 1.17 -13.54
C VAL A 256 -7.65 2.60 -13.15
N VAL A 257 -7.78 2.84 -11.85
CA VAL A 257 -7.93 4.18 -11.29
C VAL A 257 -6.69 4.48 -10.45
N MET A 258 -5.85 5.38 -10.95
CA MET A 258 -4.70 5.87 -10.22
C MET A 258 -5.12 7.05 -9.36
N VAL A 259 -4.77 7.02 -8.08
CA VAL A 259 -5.04 8.07 -7.08
C VAL A 259 -3.72 8.67 -6.64
N GLN A 260 -3.55 9.97 -6.83
CA GLN A 260 -2.29 10.64 -6.59
C GLN A 260 -2.49 11.90 -5.75
N GLY A 261 -1.72 12.03 -4.66
CA GLY A 261 -1.67 13.27 -3.89
C GLY A 261 -0.81 14.33 -4.57
N ARG A 262 -1.25 15.59 -4.53
CA ARG A 262 -0.54 16.71 -5.17
C ARG A 262 0.83 16.98 -4.55
N HIS A 263 0.96 16.70 -3.25
CA HIS A 263 2.15 16.96 -2.46
C HIS A 263 3.02 15.70 -2.22
N ASP A 264 2.73 14.59 -2.93
CA ASP A 264 3.48 13.34 -2.78
C ASP A 264 4.91 13.47 -3.29
N GLN A 265 5.87 13.32 -2.38
CA GLN A 265 7.31 13.36 -2.66
C GLN A 265 7.96 11.98 -2.56
N VAL A 266 7.16 10.92 -2.34
CA VAL A 266 7.64 9.53 -2.25
C VAL A 266 7.35 8.78 -3.53
N ALA A 267 6.14 8.94 -4.07
CA ALA A 267 5.75 8.48 -5.39
C ALA A 267 5.38 9.71 -6.25
N PRO A 268 6.34 10.33 -6.95
CA PRO A 268 6.14 11.62 -7.59
C PRO A 268 5.02 11.62 -8.62
N GLY A 269 4.19 12.67 -8.58
CA GLY A 269 3.04 12.83 -9.47
C GLY A 269 3.40 12.80 -10.96
N GLU A 270 4.58 13.32 -11.34
CA GLU A 270 5.07 13.24 -12.71
C GLU A 270 5.25 11.81 -13.22
N ALA A 271 5.71 10.89 -12.36
CA ALA A 271 5.81 9.48 -12.72
C ALA A 271 4.43 8.86 -12.90
N ALA A 272 3.46 9.24 -12.05
CA ALA A 272 2.08 8.81 -12.16
C ALA A 272 1.43 9.33 -13.46
N GLU A 273 1.64 10.60 -13.83
CA GLU A 273 1.13 11.18 -15.10
C GLU A 273 1.73 10.47 -16.32
N ARG A 274 3.05 10.30 -16.35
CA ARG A 274 3.71 9.60 -17.46
C ARG A 274 3.21 8.17 -17.61
N TYR A 275 3.11 7.45 -16.50
CA TYR A 275 2.64 6.06 -16.53
C TYR A 275 1.16 5.98 -16.92
N ALA A 276 0.29 6.81 -16.35
CA ALA A 276 -1.12 6.88 -16.73
C ALA A 276 -1.31 7.22 -18.22
N GLY A 277 -0.46 8.10 -18.78
CA GLY A 277 -0.45 8.42 -20.22
C GLY A 277 -0.10 7.20 -21.08
N ALA A 278 0.96 6.49 -20.72
CA ALA A 278 1.52 5.37 -21.50
C ALA A 278 0.77 4.04 -21.29
N LEU A 279 0.21 3.79 -20.10
CA LEU A 279 -0.45 2.54 -19.75
C LEU A 279 -1.58 2.20 -20.73
N GLN A 280 -1.59 0.99 -21.26
CA GLN A 280 -2.70 0.45 -22.03
C GLN A 280 -3.63 -0.34 -21.10
N ALA A 281 -4.87 0.14 -20.93
CA ALA A 281 -5.89 -0.52 -20.12
C ALA A 281 -7.29 -0.27 -20.74
N PRO A 282 -8.29 -1.17 -20.51
CA PRO A 282 -9.65 -1.01 -21.07
C PRO A 282 -10.37 0.24 -20.53
N GLY A 283 -9.97 0.74 -19.36
CA GLY A 283 -10.37 2.02 -18.80
C GLY A 283 -9.29 2.49 -17.86
N LYS A 284 -8.85 3.74 -17.98
CA LYS A 284 -7.86 4.32 -17.08
C LYS A 284 -8.22 5.76 -16.71
N ARG A 285 -7.94 6.10 -15.45
CA ARG A 285 -8.18 7.43 -14.91
C ARG A 285 -7.11 7.77 -13.88
N LEU A 286 -6.55 8.98 -13.94
CA LEU A 286 -5.73 9.57 -12.90
C LEU A 286 -6.59 10.58 -12.13
N VAL A 287 -6.67 10.41 -10.81
CA VAL A 287 -7.47 11.25 -9.92
C VAL A 287 -6.54 11.94 -8.93
N TRP A 288 -6.50 13.26 -9.00
CA TRP A 288 -5.70 14.06 -8.10
C TRP A 288 -6.43 14.37 -6.79
N PHE A 289 -5.68 14.28 -5.70
CA PHE A 289 -6.08 14.69 -4.36
C PHE A 289 -5.25 15.91 -4.00
N GLU A 290 -5.88 17.07 -4.11
CA GLU A 290 -5.18 18.36 -4.14
C GLU A 290 -4.57 18.77 -2.79
N ASN A 291 -5.13 18.26 -1.67
CA ASN A 291 -4.68 18.59 -0.33
C ASN A 291 -3.90 17.45 0.34
N SER A 292 -3.52 16.44 -0.42
CA SER A 292 -2.87 15.23 0.09
C SER A 292 -1.46 15.05 -0.44
N ALA A 293 -0.63 14.38 0.37
CA ALA A 293 0.66 13.84 -0.05
C ALA A 293 0.53 12.34 -0.41
N HIS A 294 1.35 11.46 0.15
CA HIS A 294 1.41 10.03 -0.20
C HIS A 294 0.23 9.19 0.36
N THR A 295 -0.57 9.77 1.26
CA THR A 295 -1.67 9.05 1.93
C THR A 295 -3.05 9.67 1.70
N PRO A 296 -3.48 9.89 0.44
CA PRO A 296 -4.74 10.58 0.14
C PRO A 296 -5.97 9.90 0.74
N HIS A 297 -5.96 8.59 0.90
CA HIS A 297 -7.03 7.82 1.55
C HIS A 297 -7.20 8.14 3.05
N LEU A 298 -6.18 8.72 3.69
CA LEU A 298 -6.20 9.15 5.10
C LEU A 298 -6.35 10.66 5.24
N GLU A 299 -5.87 11.43 4.27
CA GLU A 299 -5.87 12.91 4.31
C GLU A 299 -7.16 13.50 3.73
N GLU A 300 -7.76 12.86 2.73
CA GLU A 300 -9.07 13.23 2.15
C GLU A 300 -10.02 12.01 2.13
N PRO A 301 -10.34 11.41 3.32
CA PRO A 301 -11.01 10.11 3.40
C PRO A 301 -12.40 10.11 2.77
N GLY A 302 -13.16 11.21 2.89
CA GLY A 302 -14.48 11.33 2.26
C GLY A 302 -14.42 11.22 0.74
N LYS A 303 -13.48 11.94 0.12
CA LYS A 303 -13.25 11.89 -1.34
C LYS A 303 -12.81 10.50 -1.79
N PHE A 304 -11.95 9.82 -1.01
CA PHE A 304 -11.51 8.47 -1.32
C PHE A 304 -12.64 7.44 -1.22
N ARG A 305 -13.44 7.51 -0.15
CA ARG A 305 -14.65 6.68 0.00
C ARG A 305 -15.61 6.85 -1.17
N ASP A 306 -15.95 8.11 -1.50
CA ASP A 306 -16.92 8.42 -2.56
C ASP A 306 -16.40 7.96 -3.94
N LEU A 307 -15.08 8.02 -4.16
CA LEU A 307 -14.43 7.45 -5.34
C LEU A 307 -14.65 5.94 -5.44
N LEU A 308 -14.41 5.18 -4.36
CA LEU A 308 -14.61 3.72 -4.35
C LEU A 308 -16.07 3.33 -4.57
N ILE A 309 -17.01 4.04 -3.93
CA ILE A 309 -18.46 3.82 -4.10
C ILE A 309 -18.87 4.13 -5.54
N GLY A 310 -18.36 5.21 -6.12
CA GLY A 310 -18.62 5.57 -7.52
C GLY A 310 -18.10 4.54 -8.52
N ILE A 311 -16.92 3.95 -8.28
CA ILE A 311 -16.36 2.85 -9.09
C ILE A 311 -17.28 1.62 -9.04
N ARG A 312 -17.75 1.23 -7.85
CA ARG A 312 -18.71 0.14 -7.70
C ARG A 312 -20.00 0.40 -8.50
N ALA A 313 -20.57 1.59 -8.36
CA ALA A 313 -21.83 1.95 -9.02
C ALA A 313 -21.72 1.95 -10.56
N SER A 314 -20.61 2.42 -11.11
CA SER A 314 -20.38 2.44 -12.56
C SER A 314 -20.25 1.06 -13.19
N GLN A 315 -19.71 0.09 -12.48
CA GLN A 315 -19.63 -1.30 -12.98
C GLN A 315 -20.96 -2.04 -12.92
N LEU A 316 -21.79 -1.76 -11.90
CA LEU A 316 -23.14 -2.32 -11.82
C LEU A 316 -24.06 -1.82 -12.97
N ALA A 317 -23.82 -0.61 -13.49
CA ALA A 317 -24.55 -0.06 -14.62
C ALA A 317 -24.09 -0.61 -15.99
N SER A 318 -22.97 -1.32 -16.03
CA SER A 318 -22.37 -1.87 -17.27
C SER A 318 -22.59 -3.39 -17.41
N THR A 319 -23.17 -4.05 -16.41
CA THR A 319 -23.58 -5.47 -16.39
C THR A 319 -25.08 -5.61 -16.55
#